data_4cca2dfa8008d8c0376b60ea2ef761d6
#
_entry.id   4cca2dfa8008d8c0376b60ea2ef761d6
#
_cell.length_a   1.000
_cell.length_b   1.000
_cell.length_c   1.000
_cell.angle_alpha   90.00
_cell.angle_beta   90.00
_cell.angle_gamma   90.00
#
_symmetry.space_group_name_H-M   'P 1'
#
loop_
_entity.id
_entity.type
_entity.pdbx_description
1 polymer ?
#
loop_
_entity_poly.entity_id
_entity_poly.type
_entity_poly.pdbx_seq_one_letter_code
_entity_poly.pdbx_strand_id
1 'polypeptide(L)'
;MLALHEWGDPAAPALLLVHGLTESAAAWPDAVARWSSRYHVLAVDQRGHGVSPRWDDEALARAPQTMQEDLERVLSSLAEPPVVVAHSLGGLMSLRAGAARPDLVRALVLEDVARPTGHWGPAPWFVEHQERFLDAFADGGAAERERMRRESSWSDAEIEGWAGCKGQVDRRYIREGTYLGEADLVSAVNRLTVPTLYLAPRHGDMAPDPSEVTNPLVRLVLIDGVGHCVRRDDPEAYHGLVDPFIEKAFGNAGR
;
A
#
# COMPACT_ATOMS: atom_id res chain seq x y z
N MET A 1 -9.57 9.82 -13.42
CA MET A 1 -8.65 10.08 -12.30
C MET A 1 -9.06 9.17 -11.16
N LEU A 2 -8.12 8.69 -10.35
CA LEU A 2 -8.44 7.90 -9.15
C LEU A 2 -9.12 8.78 -8.10
N ALA A 3 -9.94 8.18 -7.25
CA ALA A 3 -10.56 8.86 -6.13
C ALA A 3 -9.53 9.10 -5.02
N LEU A 4 -9.52 10.32 -4.48
CA LEU A 4 -8.72 10.72 -3.32
C LEU A 4 -9.65 11.10 -2.17
N HIS A 5 -9.28 10.67 -0.99
CA HIS A 5 -9.92 11.02 0.26
C HIS A 5 -8.92 11.81 1.09
N GLU A 6 -9.36 12.86 1.79
CA GLU A 6 -8.48 13.84 2.41
C GLU A 6 -8.86 14.12 3.86
N TRP A 7 -7.84 14.28 4.71
CA TRP A 7 -7.97 14.65 6.12
C TRP A 7 -6.85 15.60 6.53
N GLY A 8 -7.11 16.41 7.53
CA GLY A 8 -6.14 17.37 8.07
C GLY A 8 -6.16 18.70 7.33
N ASP A 9 -5.14 19.53 7.59
CA ASP A 9 -5.00 20.85 6.97
C ASP A 9 -4.38 20.72 5.57
N PRO A 10 -5.07 21.16 4.49
CA PRO A 10 -4.51 21.14 3.13
C PRO A 10 -3.20 21.94 2.95
N ALA A 11 -2.88 22.86 3.87
CA ALA A 11 -1.62 23.60 3.87
C ALA A 11 -0.48 22.87 4.58
N ALA A 12 -0.77 21.76 5.29
CA ALA A 12 0.25 20.96 5.95
C ALA A 12 1.00 20.06 4.94
N PRO A 13 2.20 19.56 5.30
CA PRO A 13 2.94 18.63 4.45
C PRO A 13 2.13 17.38 4.10
N ALA A 14 2.17 16.95 2.83
CA ALA A 14 1.30 15.89 2.33
C ALA A 14 1.84 14.48 2.60
N LEU A 15 0.99 13.60 3.15
CA LEU A 15 1.17 12.15 3.20
C LEU A 15 0.19 11.49 2.23
N LEU A 16 0.67 10.64 1.33
CA LEU A 16 -0.19 9.84 0.44
C LEU A 16 -0.18 8.38 0.88
N LEU A 17 -1.36 7.84 1.22
CA LEU A 17 -1.58 6.47 1.63
C LEU A 17 -2.06 5.64 0.43
N VAL A 18 -1.37 4.51 0.15
CA VAL A 18 -1.66 3.65 -1.01
C VAL A 18 -1.87 2.21 -0.52
N HIS A 19 -3.10 1.73 -0.58
CA HIS A 19 -3.55 0.46 -0.02
C HIS A 19 -3.11 -0.78 -0.82
N GLY A 20 -3.24 -1.96 -0.21
CA GLY A 20 -3.00 -3.26 -0.84
C GLY A 20 -4.16 -3.79 -1.68
N LEU A 21 -3.98 -4.98 -2.27
CA LEU A 21 -5.05 -5.69 -2.97
C LEU A 21 -6.24 -5.91 -2.03
N THR A 22 -7.45 -5.82 -2.56
CA THR A 22 -8.73 -5.98 -1.85
C THR A 22 -9.03 -4.93 -0.77
N GLU A 23 -8.26 -3.84 -0.71
CA GLU A 23 -8.50 -2.73 0.21
C GLU A 23 -9.01 -1.46 -0.51
N SER A 24 -9.11 -0.35 0.20
CA SER A 24 -9.43 0.99 -0.31
C SER A 24 -8.85 2.04 0.63
N ALA A 25 -9.10 3.32 0.36
CA ALA A 25 -8.74 4.42 1.26
C ALA A 25 -9.28 4.23 2.69
N ALA A 26 -10.40 3.51 2.86
CA ALA A 26 -10.98 3.22 4.18
C ALA A 26 -10.14 2.26 5.04
N ALA A 27 -9.10 1.64 4.50
CA ALA A 27 -8.23 0.68 5.19
C ALA A 27 -7.13 1.33 6.07
N TRP A 28 -7.20 2.66 6.31
CA TRP A 28 -6.18 3.42 7.02
C TRP A 28 -6.69 4.21 8.24
N PRO A 29 -7.70 3.75 9.01
CA PRO A 29 -8.35 4.58 10.02
C PRO A 29 -7.38 5.03 11.13
N ASP A 30 -6.54 4.14 11.65
CA ASP A 30 -5.60 4.47 12.73
C ASP A 30 -4.47 5.38 12.22
N ALA A 31 -3.98 5.18 10.99
CA ALA A 31 -3.00 6.04 10.35
C ALA A 31 -3.56 7.47 10.13
N VAL A 32 -4.79 7.58 9.64
CA VAL A 32 -5.48 8.87 9.48
C VAL A 32 -5.66 9.56 10.84
N ALA A 33 -6.16 8.86 11.86
CA ALA A 33 -6.33 9.41 13.21
C ALA A 33 -5.01 9.91 13.80
N ARG A 34 -3.92 9.17 13.55
CA ARG A 34 -2.58 9.51 14.06
C ARG A 34 -1.96 10.73 13.40
N TRP A 35 -2.11 10.85 12.08
CA TRP A 35 -1.31 11.80 11.29
C TRP A 35 -2.07 13.07 10.89
N SER A 36 -3.40 13.04 10.79
CA SER A 36 -4.18 14.16 10.26
C SER A 36 -4.13 15.46 11.08
N SER A 37 -3.70 15.41 12.34
CA SER A 37 -3.47 16.61 13.16
C SER A 37 -2.20 17.39 12.79
N ARG A 38 -1.26 16.74 12.05
CA ARG A 38 0.05 17.32 11.71
C ARG A 38 0.32 17.36 10.21
N TYR A 39 -0.38 16.55 9.44
CA TYR A 39 -0.16 16.38 8.01
C TYR A 39 -1.47 16.48 7.24
N HIS A 40 -1.39 16.91 5.99
CA HIS A 40 -2.44 16.70 5.01
C HIS A 40 -2.39 15.23 4.56
N VAL A 41 -3.25 14.41 5.12
CA VAL A 41 -3.32 12.99 4.81
C VAL A 41 -4.26 12.76 3.63
N LEU A 42 -3.73 12.14 2.59
CA LEU A 42 -4.45 11.76 1.39
C LEU A 42 -4.46 10.24 1.31
N ALA A 43 -5.58 9.62 0.99
CA ALA A 43 -5.62 8.19 0.70
C ALA A 43 -6.29 7.95 -0.65
N VAL A 44 -5.63 7.19 -1.52
CA VAL A 44 -6.13 6.91 -2.86
C VAL A 44 -6.88 5.58 -2.88
N ASP A 45 -8.05 5.53 -3.53
CA ASP A 45 -8.62 4.28 -4.01
C ASP A 45 -7.92 3.91 -5.33
N GLN A 46 -7.17 2.81 -5.38
CA GLN A 46 -6.56 2.35 -6.61
C GLN A 46 -7.63 1.90 -7.62
N ARG A 47 -7.30 1.84 -8.92
CA ARG A 47 -8.23 1.35 -9.96
C ARG A 47 -8.80 -0.02 -9.59
N GLY A 48 -10.11 -0.18 -9.79
CA GLY A 48 -10.83 -1.40 -9.42
C GLY A 48 -11.13 -1.54 -7.93
N HIS A 49 -10.83 -0.53 -7.11
CA HIS A 49 -11.09 -0.53 -5.65
C HIS A 49 -11.88 0.71 -5.23
N GLY A 50 -12.54 0.61 -4.09
CA GLY A 50 -13.30 1.73 -3.54
C GLY A 50 -14.29 2.32 -4.55
N VAL A 51 -14.23 3.64 -4.73
CA VAL A 51 -15.06 4.39 -5.67
C VAL A 51 -14.29 4.83 -6.93
N SER A 52 -13.06 4.36 -7.11
CA SER A 52 -12.25 4.60 -8.30
C SER A 52 -12.78 3.88 -9.54
N PRO A 53 -12.36 4.31 -10.75
CA PRO A 53 -12.76 3.67 -12.01
C PRO A 53 -12.54 2.16 -11.99
N ARG A 54 -13.50 1.43 -12.58
CA ARG A 54 -13.39 -0.02 -12.77
C ARG A 54 -12.49 -0.34 -13.96
N TRP A 55 -12.13 -1.60 -14.11
CA TRP A 55 -11.30 -2.07 -15.20
C TRP A 55 -12.10 -2.23 -16.50
N ASP A 56 -11.61 -1.64 -17.57
CA ASP A 56 -11.98 -1.98 -18.94
C ASP A 56 -10.94 -2.92 -19.56
N ASP A 57 -11.21 -3.43 -20.78
CA ASP A 57 -10.35 -4.41 -21.43
C ASP A 57 -8.95 -3.86 -21.75
N GLU A 58 -8.88 -2.59 -22.18
CA GLU A 58 -7.60 -1.96 -22.53
C GLU A 58 -6.72 -1.76 -21.29
N ALA A 59 -7.28 -1.21 -20.23
CA ALA A 59 -6.58 -0.98 -18.98
C ALA A 59 -6.12 -2.31 -18.36
N LEU A 60 -6.96 -3.35 -18.40
CA LEU A 60 -6.67 -4.66 -17.83
C LEU A 60 -5.56 -5.40 -18.57
N ALA A 61 -5.52 -5.29 -19.91
CA ALA A 61 -4.49 -5.91 -20.75
C ALA A 61 -3.06 -5.40 -20.42
N ARG A 62 -2.96 -4.23 -19.77
CA ARG A 62 -1.70 -3.61 -19.34
C ARG A 62 -1.74 -3.19 -17.87
N ALA A 63 -2.39 -3.99 -17.03
CA ALA A 63 -2.70 -3.65 -15.65
C ALA A 63 -1.54 -3.06 -14.82
N PRO A 64 -0.31 -3.62 -14.82
CA PRO A 64 0.82 -3.05 -14.07
C PRO A 64 1.16 -1.62 -14.49
N GLN A 65 1.20 -1.37 -15.81
CA GLN A 65 1.48 -0.05 -16.37
C GLN A 65 0.36 0.93 -16.08
N THR A 66 -0.89 0.48 -16.24
CA THR A 66 -2.07 1.30 -15.95
C THR A 66 -2.10 1.77 -14.51
N MET A 67 -1.83 0.87 -13.55
CA MET A 67 -1.81 1.23 -12.12
C MET A 67 -0.66 2.18 -11.79
N GLN A 68 0.53 1.96 -12.35
CA GLN A 68 1.65 2.87 -12.19
C GLN A 68 1.33 4.26 -12.75
N GLU A 69 0.82 4.36 -13.98
CA GLU A 69 0.43 5.62 -14.61
C GLU A 69 -0.70 6.34 -13.86
N ASP A 70 -1.65 5.58 -13.32
CA ASP A 70 -2.71 6.12 -12.47
C ASP A 70 -2.13 6.78 -11.20
N LEU A 71 -1.18 6.12 -10.54
CA LEU A 71 -0.52 6.66 -9.36
C LEU A 71 0.38 7.87 -9.70
N GLU A 72 1.11 7.82 -10.80
CA GLU A 72 1.92 8.96 -11.27
C GLU A 72 1.04 10.18 -11.57
N ARG A 73 -0.17 9.99 -12.13
CA ARG A 73 -1.14 11.08 -12.33
C ARG A 73 -1.62 11.68 -11.01
N VAL A 74 -1.87 10.85 -9.99
CA VAL A 74 -2.21 11.34 -8.64
C VAL A 74 -1.06 12.15 -8.08
N LEU A 75 0.15 11.60 -8.08
CA LEU A 75 1.35 12.28 -7.58
C LEU A 75 1.59 13.62 -8.29
N SER A 76 1.44 13.65 -9.62
CA SER A 76 1.61 14.87 -10.43
C SER A 76 0.54 15.93 -10.18
N SER A 77 -0.59 15.57 -9.59
CA SER A 77 -1.68 16.52 -9.27
C SER A 77 -1.49 17.21 -7.92
N LEU A 78 -0.57 16.74 -7.10
CA LEU A 78 -0.27 17.34 -5.80
C LEU A 78 0.65 18.56 -5.97
N ALA A 79 0.45 19.57 -5.13
CA ALA A 79 1.24 20.81 -5.18
C ALA A 79 2.72 20.59 -4.84
N GLU A 80 3.00 19.63 -3.94
CA GLU A 80 4.34 19.27 -3.50
C GLU A 80 4.49 17.75 -3.46
N PRO A 81 5.70 17.20 -3.69
CA PRO A 81 5.95 15.78 -3.56
C PRO A 81 5.65 15.27 -2.15
N PRO A 82 4.73 14.29 -1.97
CA PRO A 82 4.37 13.76 -0.67
C PRO A 82 5.41 12.76 -0.14
N VAL A 83 5.34 12.46 1.15
CA VAL A 83 5.81 11.15 1.62
C VAL A 83 4.71 10.13 1.32
N VAL A 84 5.07 9.06 0.61
CA VAL A 84 4.12 7.99 0.25
C VAL A 84 4.26 6.85 1.26
N VAL A 85 3.14 6.46 1.88
CA VAL A 85 3.05 5.29 2.76
C VAL A 85 2.20 4.24 2.07
N ALA A 86 2.77 3.10 1.77
CA ALA A 86 2.15 2.15 0.86
C ALA A 86 2.30 0.70 1.32
N HIS A 87 1.23 -0.08 1.16
CA HIS A 87 1.15 -1.48 1.57
C HIS A 87 1.01 -2.41 0.36
N SER A 88 1.73 -3.54 0.36
CA SER A 88 1.54 -4.67 -0.54
C SER A 88 1.53 -4.26 -2.04
N LEU A 89 0.41 -4.43 -2.75
CA LEU A 89 0.22 -4.00 -4.15
C LEU A 89 0.49 -2.51 -4.32
N GLY A 90 -0.05 -1.67 -3.42
CA GLY A 90 0.23 -0.24 -3.39
C GLY A 90 1.71 0.06 -3.18
N GLY A 91 2.38 -0.76 -2.36
CA GLY A 91 3.83 -0.70 -2.16
C GLY A 91 4.61 -0.92 -3.45
N LEU A 92 4.23 -1.93 -4.24
CA LEU A 92 4.86 -2.21 -5.54
C LEU A 92 4.64 -1.09 -6.55
N MET A 93 3.42 -0.54 -6.62
CA MET A 93 3.13 0.57 -7.52
C MET A 93 3.86 1.84 -7.09
N SER A 94 3.94 2.10 -5.80
CA SER A 94 4.68 3.26 -5.24
C SER A 94 6.19 3.14 -5.46
N LEU A 95 6.75 1.95 -5.31
CA LEU A 95 8.14 1.64 -5.63
C LEU A 95 8.45 1.96 -7.10
N ARG A 96 7.60 1.49 -8.03
CA ARG A 96 7.77 1.73 -9.47
C ARG A 96 7.60 3.19 -9.86
N ALA A 97 6.57 3.84 -9.35
CA ALA A 97 6.36 5.27 -9.58
C ALA A 97 7.52 6.11 -9.03
N GLY A 98 7.99 5.82 -7.81
CA GLY A 98 9.13 6.51 -7.21
C GLY A 98 10.46 6.27 -7.95
N ALA A 99 10.65 5.07 -8.54
CA ALA A 99 11.82 4.78 -9.38
C ALA A 99 11.75 5.48 -10.75
N ALA A 100 10.55 5.58 -11.35
CA ALA A 100 10.34 6.23 -12.65
C ALA A 100 10.28 7.76 -12.54
N ARG A 101 9.66 8.28 -11.48
CA ARG A 101 9.39 9.70 -11.25
C ARG A 101 9.81 10.15 -9.84
N PRO A 102 11.11 10.09 -9.53
CA PRO A 102 11.60 10.48 -8.20
C PRO A 102 11.33 11.96 -7.87
N ASP A 103 11.12 12.79 -8.88
CA ASP A 103 10.72 14.20 -8.75
C ASP A 103 9.31 14.37 -8.13
N LEU A 104 8.45 13.36 -8.18
CA LEU A 104 7.09 13.39 -7.65
C LEU A 104 6.96 12.80 -6.24
N VAL A 105 8.04 12.29 -5.65
CA VAL A 105 8.01 11.60 -4.36
C VAL A 105 9.11 12.14 -3.44
N ARG A 106 8.75 12.57 -2.25
CA ARG A 106 9.70 13.04 -1.24
C ARG A 106 10.44 11.89 -0.56
N ALA A 107 9.70 10.87 -0.16
CA ALA A 107 10.23 9.64 0.45
C ALA A 107 9.17 8.53 0.36
N LEU A 108 9.60 7.27 0.53
CA LEU A 108 8.73 6.10 0.52
C LEU A 108 8.77 5.39 1.88
N VAL A 109 7.61 5.02 2.40
CA VAL A 109 7.42 4.01 3.42
C VAL A 109 6.71 2.83 2.76
N LEU A 110 7.39 1.70 2.65
CA LEU A 110 6.91 0.50 1.96
C LEU A 110 6.67 -0.61 2.99
N GLU A 111 5.43 -1.08 3.09
CA GLU A 111 5.02 -2.15 4.00
C GLU A 111 4.76 -3.42 3.20
N ASP A 112 5.57 -4.44 3.40
CA ASP A 112 5.50 -5.80 2.85
C ASP A 112 5.04 -5.83 1.38
N VAL A 113 5.85 -5.26 0.51
CA VAL A 113 5.59 -4.99 -0.90
C VAL A 113 5.24 -6.27 -1.65
N ALA A 114 4.17 -6.26 -2.43
CA ALA A 114 3.79 -7.37 -3.28
C ALA A 114 4.93 -7.77 -4.22
N ARG A 115 5.32 -9.06 -4.18
CA ARG A 115 6.44 -9.57 -4.97
C ARG A 115 5.96 -10.00 -6.35
N PRO A 116 6.44 -9.38 -7.44
CA PRO A 116 6.11 -9.83 -8.79
C PRO A 116 6.76 -11.17 -9.09
N THR A 117 6.03 -12.04 -9.77
CA THR A 117 6.49 -13.40 -10.11
C THR A 117 7.00 -13.53 -11.55
N GLY A 118 6.78 -12.51 -12.39
CA GLY A 118 7.13 -12.54 -13.81
C GLY A 118 6.21 -13.39 -14.69
N HIS A 119 5.15 -13.99 -14.11
CA HIS A 119 4.18 -14.79 -14.85
C HIS A 119 3.00 -13.94 -15.34
N TRP A 120 2.60 -14.16 -16.59
CA TRP A 120 1.39 -13.55 -17.14
C TRP A 120 0.13 -14.17 -16.55
N GLY A 121 -0.77 -13.30 -16.10
CA GLY A 121 -2.04 -13.68 -15.50
C GLY A 121 -1.89 -14.25 -14.08
N PRO A 122 -2.98 -14.32 -13.36
CA PRO A 122 -3.01 -14.83 -11.99
C PRO A 122 -2.91 -16.36 -12.00
N ALA A 123 -2.17 -16.91 -11.04
CA ALA A 123 -2.18 -18.35 -10.81
C ALA A 123 -3.57 -18.83 -10.40
N PRO A 124 -4.08 -19.98 -10.92
CA PRO A 124 -5.43 -20.45 -10.58
C PRO A 124 -5.70 -20.58 -9.07
N TRP A 125 -4.72 -21.06 -8.30
CA TRP A 125 -4.81 -21.17 -6.85
C TRP A 125 -5.00 -19.79 -6.17
N PHE A 126 -4.35 -18.75 -6.70
CA PHE A 126 -4.46 -17.38 -6.19
C PHE A 126 -5.85 -16.82 -6.44
N VAL A 127 -6.39 -17.01 -7.67
CA VAL A 127 -7.76 -16.58 -8.01
C VAL A 127 -8.77 -17.25 -7.08
N GLU A 128 -8.68 -18.57 -6.95
CA GLU A 128 -9.59 -19.34 -6.08
C GLU A 128 -9.51 -18.88 -4.63
N HIS A 129 -8.30 -18.62 -4.13
CA HIS A 129 -8.09 -18.13 -2.77
C HIS A 129 -8.72 -16.74 -2.57
N GLN A 130 -8.46 -15.79 -3.48
CA GLN A 130 -8.99 -14.42 -3.38
C GLN A 130 -10.51 -14.37 -3.57
N GLU A 131 -11.06 -15.15 -4.49
CA GLU A 131 -12.51 -15.23 -4.68
C GLU A 131 -13.19 -15.77 -3.41
N ARG A 132 -12.69 -16.87 -2.86
CA ARG A 132 -13.20 -17.46 -1.61
C ARG A 132 -13.09 -16.49 -0.43
N PHE A 133 -11.96 -15.78 -0.35
CA PHE A 133 -11.76 -14.73 0.64
C PHE A 133 -12.81 -13.62 0.51
N LEU A 134 -13.02 -13.08 -0.68
CA LEU A 134 -14.01 -12.02 -0.91
C LEU A 134 -15.45 -12.50 -0.72
N ASP A 135 -15.75 -13.77 -1.01
CA ASP A 135 -17.08 -14.35 -0.80
C ASP A 135 -17.47 -14.38 0.69
N ALA A 136 -16.50 -14.50 1.59
CA ALA A 136 -16.73 -14.42 3.03
C ALA A 136 -17.25 -13.04 3.49
N PHE A 137 -17.19 -12.03 2.62
CA PHE A 137 -17.71 -10.69 2.89
C PHE A 137 -18.99 -10.35 2.11
N ALA A 138 -19.58 -11.30 1.41
CA ALA A 138 -20.76 -11.05 0.56
C ALA A 138 -21.98 -10.57 1.37
N ASP A 139 -22.10 -10.96 2.64
CA ASP A 139 -23.13 -10.53 3.59
C ASP A 139 -22.72 -9.32 4.45
N GLY A 140 -21.64 -8.63 4.07
CA GLY A 140 -21.04 -7.55 4.84
C GLY A 140 -19.93 -8.01 5.78
N GLY A 141 -19.61 -9.32 5.86
CA GLY A 141 -18.46 -9.86 6.57
C GLY A 141 -18.58 -9.82 8.10
N ALA A 142 -19.76 -9.96 8.65
CA ALA A 142 -19.95 -9.94 10.11
C ALA A 142 -19.17 -11.04 10.84
N ALA A 143 -19.17 -12.27 10.27
CA ALA A 143 -18.43 -13.40 10.82
C ALA A 143 -16.91 -13.16 10.79
N GLU A 144 -16.41 -12.57 9.72
CA GLU A 144 -14.98 -12.24 9.56
C GLU A 144 -14.52 -11.15 10.54
N ARG A 145 -15.34 -10.10 10.76
CA ARG A 145 -15.06 -9.09 11.78
C ARG A 145 -14.95 -9.71 13.17
N GLU A 146 -15.91 -10.56 13.51
CA GLU A 146 -15.92 -11.24 14.82
C GLU A 146 -14.72 -12.18 14.98
N ARG A 147 -14.34 -12.89 13.90
CA ARG A 147 -13.13 -13.70 13.88
C ARG A 147 -11.88 -12.85 14.14
N MET A 148 -11.75 -11.73 13.45
CA MET A 148 -10.59 -10.84 13.61
C MET A 148 -10.50 -10.23 15.01
N ARG A 149 -11.63 -9.87 15.63
CA ARG A 149 -11.63 -9.40 17.03
C ARG A 149 -11.11 -10.45 18.02
N ARG A 150 -11.34 -11.74 17.73
CA ARG A 150 -10.85 -12.82 18.60
C ARG A 150 -9.40 -13.21 18.32
N GLU A 151 -8.96 -13.12 17.08
CA GLU A 151 -7.74 -13.78 16.60
C GLU A 151 -6.60 -12.80 16.28
N SER A 152 -6.87 -11.50 16.29
CA SER A 152 -5.86 -10.48 16.02
C SER A 152 -5.77 -9.44 17.13
N SER A 153 -4.69 -8.65 17.12
CA SER A 153 -4.48 -7.46 17.95
C SER A 153 -4.99 -6.17 17.30
N TRP A 154 -5.66 -6.26 16.15
CA TRP A 154 -6.08 -5.09 15.39
C TRP A 154 -7.14 -4.28 16.15
N SER A 155 -7.09 -2.97 16.04
CA SER A 155 -8.13 -2.11 16.58
C SER A 155 -9.49 -2.37 15.90
N ASP A 156 -10.59 -2.08 16.59
CA ASP A 156 -11.92 -2.16 15.98
C ASP A 156 -12.03 -1.29 14.73
N ALA A 157 -11.39 -0.12 14.71
CA ALA A 157 -11.39 0.77 13.56
C ALA A 157 -10.67 0.13 12.35
N GLU A 158 -9.53 -0.52 12.56
CA GLU A 158 -8.81 -1.24 11.50
C GLU A 158 -9.63 -2.44 10.98
N ILE A 159 -10.28 -3.20 11.87
CA ILE A 159 -11.14 -4.33 11.48
C ILE A 159 -12.33 -3.84 10.63
N GLU A 160 -13.00 -2.76 11.04
CA GLU A 160 -14.12 -2.18 10.29
C GLU A 160 -13.68 -1.63 8.94
N GLY A 161 -12.56 -0.88 8.88
CA GLY A 161 -11.98 -0.36 7.65
C GLY A 161 -11.59 -1.48 6.68
N TRP A 162 -10.87 -2.50 7.19
CA TRP A 162 -10.47 -3.67 6.41
C TRP A 162 -11.67 -4.44 5.84
N ALA A 163 -12.68 -4.72 6.65
CA ALA A 163 -13.83 -5.49 6.20
C ALA A 163 -14.73 -4.68 5.24
N GLY A 164 -14.88 -3.37 5.47
CA GLY A 164 -15.69 -2.49 4.65
C GLY A 164 -15.21 -2.35 3.20
N CYS A 165 -13.91 -2.55 2.96
CA CYS A 165 -13.32 -2.47 1.62
C CYS A 165 -13.75 -3.61 0.69
N LYS A 166 -14.03 -4.79 1.23
CA LYS A 166 -14.11 -6.05 0.45
C LYS A 166 -15.25 -6.07 -0.56
N GLY A 167 -16.37 -5.43 -0.26
CA GLY A 167 -17.50 -5.29 -1.18
C GLY A 167 -17.26 -4.32 -2.35
N GLN A 168 -16.16 -3.59 -2.34
CA GLN A 168 -15.85 -2.54 -3.32
C GLN A 168 -14.77 -2.94 -4.33
N VAL A 169 -14.35 -4.20 -4.32
CA VAL A 169 -13.30 -4.74 -5.21
C VAL A 169 -13.88 -5.14 -6.55
N ASP A 170 -13.28 -4.68 -7.63
CA ASP A 170 -13.53 -5.19 -8.97
C ASP A 170 -12.84 -6.55 -9.14
N ARG A 171 -13.61 -7.63 -8.98
CA ARG A 171 -13.11 -9.00 -9.04
C ARG A 171 -12.54 -9.38 -10.40
N ARG A 172 -12.85 -8.62 -11.44
CA ARG A 172 -12.27 -8.83 -12.76
C ARG A 172 -10.75 -8.70 -12.74
N TYR A 173 -10.21 -7.74 -11.99
CA TYR A 173 -8.77 -7.61 -11.80
C TYR A 173 -8.14 -8.87 -11.19
N ILE A 174 -8.80 -9.47 -10.19
CA ILE A 174 -8.33 -10.70 -9.55
C ILE A 174 -8.33 -11.86 -10.55
N ARG A 175 -9.39 -11.98 -11.35
CA ARG A 175 -9.56 -13.10 -12.28
C ARG A 175 -8.65 -13.04 -13.50
N GLU A 176 -8.36 -11.84 -13.99
CA GLU A 176 -7.76 -11.63 -15.29
C GLU A 176 -6.49 -10.77 -15.25
N GLY A 177 -6.37 -9.85 -14.26
CA GLY A 177 -5.42 -8.74 -14.28
C GLY A 177 -4.32 -8.75 -13.25
N THR A 178 -4.29 -9.69 -12.31
CA THR A 178 -3.26 -9.73 -11.25
C THR A 178 -1.89 -10.20 -11.75
N TYR A 179 -1.47 -9.71 -12.90
CA TYR A 179 -0.10 -9.74 -13.33
C TYR A 179 0.63 -8.53 -12.74
N LEU A 180 1.65 -8.79 -11.93
CA LEU A 180 2.40 -7.75 -11.23
C LEU A 180 3.62 -7.25 -12.00
N GLY A 181 3.85 -7.74 -13.21
CA GLY A 181 5.01 -7.40 -14.05
C GLY A 181 6.23 -8.27 -13.77
N GLU A 182 7.39 -7.82 -14.25
CA GLU A 182 8.65 -8.53 -14.15
C GLU A 182 9.10 -8.77 -12.70
N ALA A 183 9.77 -9.91 -12.47
CA ALA A 183 10.29 -10.31 -11.16
C ALA A 183 11.63 -9.61 -10.86
N ASP A 184 11.59 -8.28 -10.72
CA ASP A 184 12.79 -7.45 -10.57
C ASP A 184 12.82 -6.63 -9.25
N LEU A 185 12.13 -7.08 -8.21
CA LEU A 185 11.96 -6.32 -6.96
C LEU A 185 13.29 -5.82 -6.37
N VAL A 186 14.31 -6.67 -6.26
CA VAL A 186 15.63 -6.31 -5.73
C VAL A 186 16.27 -5.20 -6.57
N SER A 187 16.24 -5.36 -7.89
CA SER A 187 16.76 -4.37 -8.82
C SER A 187 16.01 -3.03 -8.72
N ALA A 188 14.69 -3.08 -8.59
CA ALA A 188 13.87 -1.88 -8.45
C ALA A 188 14.18 -1.13 -7.14
N VAL A 189 14.30 -1.85 -6.02
CA VAL A 189 14.69 -1.29 -4.72
C VAL A 189 16.08 -0.65 -4.79
N ASN A 190 17.04 -1.32 -5.41
CA ASN A 190 18.41 -0.82 -5.50
C ASN A 190 18.57 0.38 -6.46
N ARG A 191 17.61 0.62 -7.36
CA ARG A 191 17.61 1.79 -8.25
C ARG A 191 16.89 3.01 -7.68
N LEU A 192 16.25 2.93 -6.53
CA LEU A 192 15.58 4.08 -5.92
C LEU A 192 16.57 5.22 -5.65
N THR A 193 16.15 6.45 -5.94
CA THR A 193 16.91 7.66 -5.68
C THR A 193 16.27 8.57 -4.63
N VAL A 194 15.20 8.09 -3.99
CA VAL A 194 14.52 8.76 -2.87
C VAL A 194 14.73 7.99 -1.57
N PRO A 195 14.78 8.67 -0.41
CA PRO A 195 14.85 8.01 0.88
C PRO A 195 13.70 7.02 1.04
N THR A 196 14.01 5.77 1.45
CA THR A 196 13.00 4.72 1.55
C THR A 196 13.17 3.93 2.85
N LEU A 197 12.07 3.77 3.58
CA LEU A 197 11.93 2.84 4.69
C LEU A 197 11.09 1.65 4.20
N TYR A 198 11.69 0.47 4.17
CA TYR A 198 11.01 -0.77 3.78
C TYR A 198 10.82 -1.65 5.02
N LEU A 199 9.58 -1.94 5.37
CA LEU A 199 9.19 -2.77 6.52
C LEU A 199 8.57 -4.07 6.03
N ALA A 200 8.97 -5.21 6.60
CA ALA A 200 8.38 -6.50 6.26
C ALA A 200 8.47 -7.48 7.43
N PRO A 201 7.62 -8.54 7.44
CA PRO A 201 7.77 -9.64 8.37
C PRO A 201 9.11 -10.34 8.18
N ARG A 202 9.79 -10.70 9.28
CA ARG A 202 11.06 -11.46 9.20
C ARG A 202 10.90 -12.82 8.52
N HIS A 203 9.78 -13.46 8.73
CA HIS A 203 9.48 -14.80 8.19
C HIS A 203 8.50 -14.76 6.99
N GLY A 204 8.36 -13.58 6.35
CA GLY A 204 7.62 -13.42 5.10
C GLY A 204 8.45 -13.86 3.88
N ASP A 205 7.77 -14.07 2.77
CA ASP A 205 8.37 -14.46 1.49
C ASP A 205 8.37 -13.34 0.43
N MET A 206 7.81 -12.18 0.76
CA MET A 206 7.69 -11.06 -0.17
C MET A 206 8.92 -10.14 -0.17
N ALA A 207 9.54 -9.92 0.99
CA ALA A 207 10.69 -9.03 1.09
C ALA A 207 11.93 -9.56 0.35
N PRO A 208 12.79 -8.66 -0.16
CA PRO A 208 14.12 -9.06 -0.62
C PRO A 208 14.98 -9.56 0.53
N ASP A 209 15.99 -10.39 0.23
CA ASP A 209 17.02 -10.71 1.21
C ASP A 209 17.77 -9.42 1.60
N PRO A 210 17.96 -9.14 2.90
CA PRO A 210 18.68 -7.94 3.34
C PRO A 210 20.09 -7.80 2.75
N SER A 211 20.76 -8.91 2.43
CA SER A 211 22.09 -8.90 1.82
C SER A 211 22.08 -8.45 0.35
N GLU A 212 20.92 -8.50 -0.31
CA GLU A 212 20.72 -8.05 -1.69
C GLU A 212 20.36 -6.56 -1.79
N VAL A 213 19.96 -5.92 -0.67
CA VAL A 213 19.62 -4.50 -0.63
C VAL A 213 20.89 -3.69 -0.37
N THR A 214 21.48 -3.17 -1.43
CA THR A 214 22.77 -2.45 -1.39
C THR A 214 22.62 -0.93 -1.49
N ASN A 215 21.42 -0.42 -1.72
CA ASN A 215 21.16 1.01 -1.86
C ASN A 215 21.18 1.72 -0.49
N PRO A 216 22.11 2.69 -0.26
CA PRO A 216 22.22 3.38 1.03
C PRO A 216 21.02 4.29 1.36
N LEU A 217 20.17 4.60 0.38
CA LEU A 217 18.93 5.35 0.60
C LEU A 217 17.77 4.46 1.10
N VAL A 218 17.93 3.14 1.05
CA VAL A 218 16.92 2.17 1.47
C VAL A 218 17.30 1.56 2.81
N ARG A 219 16.45 1.75 3.80
CA ARG A 219 16.53 1.06 5.08
C ARG A 219 15.49 -0.07 5.10
N LEU A 220 15.93 -1.30 4.90
CA LEU A 220 15.09 -2.49 5.09
C LEU A 220 15.11 -2.91 6.56
N VAL A 221 13.93 -3.06 7.16
CA VAL A 221 13.73 -3.53 8.53
C VAL A 221 12.80 -4.72 8.53
N LEU A 222 13.28 -5.86 9.02
CA LEU A 222 12.48 -7.07 9.21
C LEU A 222 11.98 -7.12 10.65
N ILE A 223 10.66 -7.25 10.83
CA ILE A 223 9.99 -7.21 12.14
C ILE A 223 9.56 -8.63 12.51
N ASP A 224 9.82 -9.02 13.77
CA ASP A 224 9.44 -10.32 14.29
C ASP A 224 8.00 -10.33 14.79
N GLY A 225 7.33 -11.48 14.70
CA GLY A 225 6.00 -11.68 15.30
C GLY A 225 4.83 -11.03 14.55
N VAL A 226 5.07 -10.48 13.36
CA VAL A 226 4.04 -9.86 12.52
C VAL A 226 3.81 -10.65 11.25
N GLY A 227 2.62 -10.48 10.65
CA GLY A 227 2.27 -10.98 9.33
C GLY A 227 2.32 -9.88 8.27
N HIS A 228 1.57 -10.10 7.18
CA HIS A 228 1.53 -9.21 6.01
C HIS A 228 1.09 -7.76 6.32
N CYS A 229 0.31 -7.55 7.38
CA CYS A 229 -0.18 -6.23 7.78
C CYS A 229 0.58 -5.70 9.00
N VAL A 230 1.87 -5.38 8.84
CA VAL A 230 2.79 -5.01 9.93
C VAL A 230 2.22 -3.90 10.82
N ARG A 231 1.64 -2.83 10.22
CA ARG A 231 1.08 -1.69 10.96
C ARG A 231 -0.10 -2.06 11.86
N ARG A 232 -0.82 -3.13 11.50
CA ARG A 232 -1.98 -3.63 12.26
C ARG A 232 -1.58 -4.64 13.31
N ASP A 233 -0.60 -5.48 12.98
CA ASP A 233 -0.15 -6.57 13.84
C ASP A 233 0.69 -6.04 15.01
N ASP A 234 1.57 -5.06 14.74
CA ASP A 234 2.37 -4.36 15.75
C ASP A 234 2.45 -2.85 15.44
N PRO A 235 1.41 -2.08 15.79
CA PRO A 235 1.38 -0.64 15.54
C PRO A 235 2.45 0.13 16.31
N GLU A 236 2.91 -0.36 17.46
CA GLU A 236 3.96 0.30 18.25
C GLU A 236 5.31 0.20 17.52
N ALA A 237 5.71 -1.01 17.11
CA ALA A 237 6.94 -1.22 16.33
C ALA A 237 6.88 -0.46 14.99
N TYR A 238 5.74 -0.52 14.29
CA TYR A 238 5.56 0.16 13.02
C TYR A 238 5.72 1.68 13.16
N HIS A 239 4.95 2.31 14.03
CA HIS A 239 4.97 3.76 14.20
C HIS A 239 6.27 4.26 14.84
N GLY A 240 6.91 3.45 15.69
CA GLY A 240 8.24 3.75 16.25
C GLY A 240 9.33 3.90 15.18
N LEU A 241 9.14 3.29 13.99
CA LEU A 241 10.04 3.41 12.84
C LEU A 241 9.56 4.45 11.84
N VAL A 242 8.26 4.49 11.57
CA VAL A 242 7.67 5.30 10.50
C VAL A 242 7.57 6.77 10.87
N ASP A 243 7.13 7.11 12.08
CA ASP A 243 6.97 8.51 12.48
C ASP A 243 8.29 9.30 12.42
N PRO A 244 9.41 8.83 13.01
CA PRO A 244 10.69 9.53 12.91
C PRO A 244 11.19 9.64 11.46
N PHE A 245 10.88 8.63 10.62
CA PHE A 245 11.25 8.66 9.21
C PHE A 245 10.47 9.75 8.45
N ILE A 246 9.16 9.84 8.64
CA ILE A 246 8.31 10.89 8.07
C ILE A 246 8.77 12.28 8.53
N GLU A 247 8.99 12.46 9.83
CA GLU A 247 9.46 13.72 10.40
C GLU A 247 10.80 14.15 9.79
N LYS A 248 11.73 13.23 9.63
CA LYS A 248 13.01 13.48 8.98
C LYS A 248 12.85 13.86 7.50
N ALA A 249 11.96 13.21 6.77
CA ALA A 249 11.72 13.47 5.35
C ALA A 249 11.18 14.89 5.12
N PHE A 250 10.46 15.47 6.07
CA PHE A 250 10.00 16.87 6.03
C PHE A 250 10.99 17.87 6.66
N GLY A 251 12.17 17.42 7.12
CA GLY A 251 13.21 18.30 7.65
C GLY A 251 12.88 18.90 9.01
N ASN A 252 12.29 18.14 9.93
CA ASN A 252 11.83 18.66 11.23
C ASN A 252 10.90 19.88 11.11
N ALA A 253 10.04 19.91 10.12
CA ALA A 253 9.03 20.96 9.95
C ALA A 253 8.04 20.90 11.15
N GLY A 254 8.39 21.59 12.24
CA GLY A 254 7.50 21.71 13.40
C GLY A 254 8.24 21.67 14.74
N ARG A 255 9.15 22.60 14.98
CA ARG A 255 9.41 23.11 16.34
C ARG A 255 8.85 24.50 16.47
#